data_caf0bdb958fc4322b94549fb0c2e3ed0
#
_entry.id   caf0bdb958fc4322b94549fb0c2e3ed0
#
_cell.length_a   1.000
_cell.length_b   1.000
_cell.length_c   1.000
_cell.angle_alpha   90.00
_cell.angle_beta   90.00
_cell.angle_gamma   90.00
#
_symmetry.space_group_name_H-M   'P 1'
#
loop_
_entity.id
_entity.type
_entity.pdbx_description
1 polymer ?
#
loop_
_entity_poly.entity_id
_entity_poly.type
_entity_poly.pdbx_seq_one_letter_code
_entity_poly.pdbx_strand_id
1 'polypeptide(L)'
;MDSRLVNRLLAKLTIAFSSVLLVPLIAALLADREHIWIYIFTLITTSTIASLFNLFGSRRPRQRLRVREAIAVVGCGWLLVCLMGALPYLFLNPADPIAAVFESVSGFSTTGVTTALSFNDFPPSIRVWRCLTHWTGGIGVIMLFIIIMPQMNSGTSYLFNAELPGGTAERTLPKIKESAMMILLIYVILTAVEVALLLLAGLPIFQALNLALATMATGGFSYYHDSLISFRSVYVEIIAIVFMLIASMNFSLYYKIWRGDWASVRQDSEHRYYLLILTTAAALICGNLYFSGYMDFNGALRHSIFQAVSIGSTTGYASDDYNNWPSFSRSVLLMLMFIGGCSGSTAGGIKITRLVILLKAGWAELLRTLHPRIVYSIRMGEREINPIIVGNMTRFFFLYILVFIVLTILISLSGIPIMESMGLIAACMSSVGPAFGIVGPTSTYNCLSDWARFISIWAMILGRLEIFTLLVIMRPDFWRDKQNW
;
A
#
# COMPACT_ATOMS: atom_id res chain seq x y z
N MET A 1 3.42 -11.51 27.47
CA MET A 1 4.11 -10.79 26.39
C MET A 1 5.45 -10.31 26.91
N ASP A 2 6.54 -10.53 26.18
CA ASP A 2 7.85 -9.98 26.58
C ASP A 2 8.01 -8.55 26.02
N SER A 3 7.61 -7.55 26.82
CA SER A 3 7.68 -6.15 26.46
C SER A 3 9.13 -5.68 26.17
N ARG A 4 10.12 -6.30 26.84
CA ARG A 4 11.53 -5.95 26.63
C ARG A 4 12.02 -6.39 25.24
N LEU A 5 11.53 -7.53 24.73
CA LEU A 5 11.82 -7.98 23.37
C LEU A 5 11.16 -7.06 22.33
N VAL A 6 9.89 -6.71 22.55
CA VAL A 6 9.16 -5.77 21.68
C VAL A 6 9.89 -4.42 21.59
N ASN A 7 10.28 -3.84 22.74
CA ASN A 7 11.02 -2.56 22.77
C ASN A 7 12.34 -2.65 22.00
N ARG A 8 13.09 -3.76 22.11
CA ARG A 8 14.33 -3.93 21.38
C ARG A 8 14.11 -3.97 19.85
N LEU A 9 13.01 -4.60 19.41
CA LEU A 9 12.67 -4.66 17.99
C LEU A 9 12.21 -3.31 17.47
N LEU A 10 11.43 -2.58 18.26
CA LEU A 10 11.05 -1.20 17.94
C LEU A 10 12.28 -0.28 17.89
N ALA A 11 13.25 -0.43 18.78
CA ALA A 11 14.53 0.30 18.70
C ALA A 11 15.26 0.05 17.38
N LYS A 12 15.38 -1.22 16.95
CA LYS A 12 16.00 -1.55 15.66
C LYS A 12 15.24 -0.95 14.48
N LEU A 13 13.91 -1.00 14.52
CA LEU A 13 13.06 -0.40 13.50
C LEU A 13 13.28 1.11 13.42
N THR A 14 13.34 1.80 14.58
CA THR A 14 13.58 3.24 14.64
C THR A 14 14.97 3.62 14.12
N ILE A 15 16.01 2.81 14.39
CA ILE A 15 17.34 3.02 13.84
C ILE A 15 17.34 2.86 12.32
N ALA A 16 16.68 1.82 11.80
CA ALA A 16 16.52 1.62 10.35
C ALA A 16 15.78 2.78 9.70
N PHE A 17 14.71 3.27 10.34
CA PHE A 17 13.99 4.47 9.90
C PHE A 17 14.89 5.71 9.88
N SER A 18 15.68 5.93 10.93
CA SER A 18 16.61 7.08 11.00
C SER A 18 17.63 7.06 9.85
N SER A 19 18.06 5.90 9.39
CA SER A 19 18.96 5.80 8.22
C SER A 19 18.31 6.27 6.91
N VAL A 20 17.00 6.10 6.76
CA VAL A 20 16.25 6.59 5.59
C VAL A 20 16.23 8.11 5.52
N LEU A 21 16.20 8.80 6.66
CA LEU A 21 16.23 10.27 6.73
C LEU A 21 17.53 10.90 6.19
N LEU A 22 18.61 10.11 6.01
CA LEU A 22 19.84 10.59 5.39
C LEU A 22 19.63 11.00 3.93
N VAL A 23 18.71 10.38 3.20
CA VAL A 23 18.44 10.70 1.80
C VAL A 23 17.86 12.11 1.63
N PRO A 24 16.76 12.49 2.31
CA PRO A 24 16.25 13.85 2.21
C PRO A 24 17.20 14.87 2.88
N LEU A 25 18.01 14.49 3.86
CA LEU A 25 19.06 15.36 4.39
C LEU A 25 20.11 15.70 3.30
N ILE A 26 20.54 14.73 2.51
CA ILE A 26 21.44 14.97 1.37
C ILE A 26 20.73 15.86 0.33
N ALA A 27 19.46 15.62 0.04
CA ALA A 27 18.68 16.47 -0.87
C ALA A 27 18.60 17.93 -0.34
N ALA A 28 18.41 18.13 0.97
CA ALA A 28 18.43 19.45 1.59
C ALA A 28 19.80 20.13 1.47
N LEU A 29 20.91 19.40 1.67
CA LEU A 29 22.26 19.92 1.51
C LEU A 29 22.55 20.41 0.07
N LEU A 30 21.97 19.75 -0.92
CA LEU A 30 22.20 20.03 -2.34
C LEU A 30 21.26 21.11 -2.89
N ALA A 31 19.99 21.14 -2.47
CA ALA A 31 18.95 21.93 -3.11
C ALA A 31 18.29 23.00 -2.24
N ASP A 32 18.23 22.83 -0.90
CA ASP A 32 17.51 23.73 0.01
C ASP A 32 18.13 23.79 1.40
N ARG A 33 19.32 24.36 1.49
CA ARG A 33 20.14 24.43 2.73
C ARG A 33 19.43 25.07 3.93
N GLU A 34 18.46 25.93 3.68
CA GLU A 34 17.66 26.58 4.72
C GLU A 34 16.84 25.58 5.56
N HIS A 35 16.52 24.40 5.02
CA HIS A 35 15.69 23.39 5.65
C HIS A 35 16.48 22.21 6.26
N ILE A 36 17.83 22.24 6.25
CA ILE A 36 18.67 21.18 6.81
C ILE A 36 18.33 20.90 8.27
N TRP A 37 18.03 21.94 9.05
CA TRP A 37 17.70 21.83 10.47
C TRP A 37 16.51 20.91 10.74
N ILE A 38 15.52 20.84 9.82
CA ILE A 38 14.35 19.96 9.92
C ILE A 38 14.82 18.50 10.07
N TYR A 39 15.74 18.05 9.21
CA TYR A 39 16.22 16.67 9.22
C TYR A 39 17.16 16.40 10.37
N ILE A 40 17.97 17.38 10.79
CA ILE A 40 18.85 17.26 11.97
C ILE A 40 17.99 17.07 13.22
N PHE A 41 16.99 17.90 13.45
CA PHE A 41 16.08 17.76 14.60
C PHE A 41 15.27 16.46 14.54
N THR A 42 14.82 16.07 13.35
CA THR A 42 14.14 14.77 13.17
C THR A 42 15.07 13.60 13.51
N LEU A 43 16.33 13.62 13.06
CA LEU A 43 17.34 12.60 13.38
C LEU A 43 17.64 12.55 14.89
N ILE A 44 17.77 13.68 15.56
CA ILE A 44 17.98 13.75 17.00
C ILE A 44 16.78 13.14 17.73
N THR A 45 15.58 13.53 17.36
CA THR A 45 14.33 13.04 17.96
C THR A 45 14.17 11.53 17.78
N THR A 46 14.35 11.03 16.56
CA THR A 46 14.23 9.59 16.27
C THR A 46 15.34 8.77 16.94
N SER A 47 16.57 9.29 17.01
CA SER A 47 17.68 8.64 17.71
C SER A 47 17.44 8.59 19.22
N THR A 48 16.84 9.63 19.80
CA THR A 48 16.46 9.68 21.21
C THR A 48 15.38 8.62 21.49
N ILE A 49 14.34 8.53 20.65
CA ILE A 49 13.29 7.52 20.75
C ILE A 49 13.90 6.11 20.65
N ALA A 50 14.81 5.87 19.68
CA ALA A 50 15.50 4.59 19.54
C ALA A 50 16.31 4.23 20.78
N SER A 51 17.01 5.20 21.39
CA SER A 51 17.78 5.03 22.61
C SER A 51 16.90 4.69 23.79
N LEU A 52 15.76 5.37 23.95
CA LEU A 52 14.76 5.07 24.99
C LEU A 52 14.24 3.62 24.85
N PHE A 53 13.81 3.22 23.67
CA PHE A 53 13.37 1.83 23.43
C PHE A 53 14.50 0.82 23.71
N ASN A 54 15.74 1.15 23.37
CA ASN A 54 16.88 0.26 23.63
C ASN A 54 17.19 0.15 25.14
N LEU A 55 17.05 1.22 25.92
CA LEU A 55 17.22 1.22 27.39
C LEU A 55 16.19 0.30 28.06
N PHE A 56 14.94 0.32 27.61
CA PHE A 56 13.87 -0.54 28.10
C PHE A 56 13.89 -1.95 27.44
N GLY A 57 14.79 -2.18 26.48
CA GLY A 57 14.95 -3.44 25.78
C GLY A 57 15.75 -4.49 26.57
N SER A 58 15.56 -5.77 26.24
CA SER A 58 16.32 -6.88 26.86
C SER A 58 17.72 -7.00 26.23
N ARG A 59 18.76 -7.10 27.07
CA ARG A 59 20.13 -7.41 26.62
C ARG A 59 20.28 -8.88 26.19
N ARG A 60 19.45 -9.78 26.72
CA ARG A 60 19.40 -11.20 26.35
C ARG A 60 17.97 -11.56 25.93
N PRO A 61 17.59 -11.34 24.65
CA PRO A 61 16.25 -11.68 24.19
C PRO A 61 16.08 -13.21 24.25
N ARG A 62 14.89 -13.67 24.67
CA ARG A 62 14.46 -15.04 24.41
C ARG A 62 14.60 -15.31 22.91
N GLN A 63 15.17 -16.46 22.56
CA GLN A 63 15.46 -16.81 21.16
C GLN A 63 14.21 -16.97 20.27
N ARG A 64 13.00 -16.84 20.82
CA ARG A 64 11.76 -17.22 20.14
C ARG A 64 10.67 -16.15 20.29
N LEU A 65 10.33 -15.50 19.18
CA LEU A 65 9.24 -14.55 19.07
C LEU A 65 7.88 -15.30 19.02
N ARG A 66 6.94 -14.93 19.86
CA ARG A 66 5.55 -15.44 19.83
C ARG A 66 4.72 -14.60 18.85
N VAL A 67 3.64 -15.18 18.31
CA VAL A 67 2.70 -14.51 17.39
C VAL A 67 2.24 -13.16 17.93
N ARG A 68 1.89 -13.09 19.20
CA ARG A 68 1.43 -11.89 19.90
C ARG A 68 2.48 -10.78 19.91
N GLU A 69 3.73 -11.12 20.14
CA GLU A 69 4.84 -10.15 20.13
C GLU A 69 5.12 -9.65 18.70
N ALA A 70 5.00 -10.53 17.70
CA ALA A 70 5.12 -10.14 16.28
C ALA A 70 4.02 -9.15 15.88
N ILE A 71 2.76 -9.41 16.22
CA ILE A 71 1.63 -8.50 15.98
C ILE A 71 1.87 -7.15 16.65
N ALA A 72 2.34 -7.14 17.92
CA ALA A 72 2.65 -5.90 18.63
C ALA A 72 3.75 -5.11 17.94
N VAL A 73 4.85 -5.76 17.51
CA VAL A 73 5.94 -5.07 16.80
C VAL A 73 5.49 -4.51 15.46
N VAL A 74 4.69 -5.25 14.69
CA VAL A 74 4.16 -4.78 13.40
C VAL A 74 3.26 -3.58 13.61
N GLY A 75 2.21 -3.70 14.41
CA GLY A 75 1.23 -2.61 14.54
C GLY A 75 1.78 -1.38 15.26
N CYS A 76 2.48 -1.54 16.42
CA CYS A 76 3.12 -0.40 17.08
C CYS A 76 4.25 0.18 16.24
N GLY A 77 4.98 -0.64 15.49
CA GLY A 77 6.04 -0.21 14.60
C GLY A 77 5.54 0.69 13.47
N TRP A 78 4.43 0.31 12.83
CA TRP A 78 3.79 1.15 11.81
C TRP A 78 3.31 2.48 12.36
N LEU A 79 2.59 2.48 13.51
CA LEU A 79 2.15 3.71 14.16
C LEU A 79 3.35 4.61 14.51
N LEU A 80 4.41 4.02 15.04
CA LEU A 80 5.64 4.73 15.40
C LEU A 80 6.31 5.35 14.16
N VAL A 81 6.45 4.61 13.06
CA VAL A 81 7.03 5.09 11.80
C VAL A 81 6.19 6.22 11.20
N CYS A 82 4.85 6.11 11.20
CA CYS A 82 3.98 7.17 10.74
C CYS A 82 4.12 8.45 11.59
N LEU A 83 4.20 8.32 12.91
CA LEU A 83 4.37 9.50 13.80
C LEU A 83 5.75 10.14 13.65
N MET A 84 6.81 9.33 13.56
CA MET A 84 8.16 9.86 13.32
C MET A 84 8.30 10.49 11.93
N GLY A 85 7.65 9.90 10.93
CA GLY A 85 7.63 10.43 9.57
C GLY A 85 6.83 11.72 9.41
N ALA A 86 5.96 12.06 10.37
CA ALA A 86 5.26 13.34 10.42
C ALA A 86 6.17 14.49 10.88
N LEU A 87 7.27 14.21 11.58
CA LEU A 87 8.15 15.26 12.14
C LEU A 87 8.68 16.25 11.09
N PRO A 88 9.16 15.85 9.90
CA PRO A 88 9.61 16.81 8.89
C PRO A 88 8.50 17.78 8.46
N TYR A 89 7.27 17.30 8.32
CA TYR A 89 6.13 18.16 7.98
C TYR A 89 5.73 19.06 9.14
N LEU A 90 5.76 18.55 10.37
CA LEU A 90 5.45 19.30 11.57
C LEU A 90 6.46 20.43 11.81
N PHE A 91 7.76 20.16 11.57
CA PHE A 91 8.81 21.19 11.69
C PHE A 91 8.70 22.24 10.57
N LEU A 92 8.24 21.83 9.37
CA LEU A 92 8.00 22.79 8.28
C LEU A 92 6.79 23.68 8.57
N ASN A 93 5.67 23.11 9.02
CA ASN A 93 4.44 23.84 9.36
C ASN A 93 3.87 23.38 10.71
N PRO A 94 4.30 23.98 11.81
CA PRO A 94 3.81 23.61 13.17
C PRO A 94 2.32 23.93 13.40
N ALA A 95 1.69 24.75 12.56
CA ALA A 95 0.32 25.21 12.75
C ALA A 95 -0.73 24.13 12.47
N ASP A 96 -0.42 23.11 11.66
CA ASP A 96 -1.35 22.04 11.32
C ASP A 96 -0.75 20.64 11.59
N PRO A 97 -0.76 20.17 12.84
CA PRO A 97 -0.24 18.85 13.19
C PRO A 97 -1.05 17.69 12.59
N ILE A 98 -2.35 17.89 12.33
CA ILE A 98 -3.20 16.86 11.71
C ILE A 98 -2.80 16.66 10.27
N ALA A 99 -2.54 17.73 9.51
CA ALA A 99 -2.02 17.65 8.16
C ALA A 99 -0.64 16.97 8.11
N ALA A 100 0.26 17.28 9.06
CA ALA A 100 1.57 16.63 9.14
C ALA A 100 1.46 15.11 9.31
N VAL A 101 0.60 14.64 10.22
CA VAL A 101 0.34 13.21 10.42
C VAL A 101 -0.35 12.61 9.19
N PHE A 102 -1.29 13.33 8.58
CA PHE A 102 -2.01 12.90 7.38
C PHE A 102 -1.04 12.65 6.22
N GLU A 103 -0.14 13.58 5.91
CA GLU A 103 0.88 13.44 4.85
C GLU A 103 1.80 12.24 5.11
N SER A 104 2.24 12.07 6.36
CA SER A 104 3.09 10.95 6.74
C SER A 104 2.36 9.60 6.61
N VAL A 105 1.13 9.49 7.11
CA VAL A 105 0.33 8.27 7.01
C VAL A 105 0.01 7.96 5.55
N SER A 106 -0.40 8.96 4.77
CA SER A 106 -0.61 8.83 3.32
C SER A 106 0.64 8.31 2.61
N GLY A 107 1.81 8.83 3.00
CA GLY A 107 3.10 8.38 2.47
C GLY A 107 3.37 6.91 2.79
N PHE A 108 3.45 6.53 4.06
CA PHE A 108 3.81 5.17 4.47
C PHE A 108 2.74 4.13 4.14
N SER A 109 1.45 4.48 4.16
CA SER A 109 0.38 3.58 3.70
C SER A 109 0.34 3.41 2.18
N THR A 110 1.16 4.17 1.44
CA THR A 110 1.16 4.21 -0.03
C THR A 110 -0.21 4.61 -0.61
N THR A 111 -0.94 5.51 0.07
CA THR A 111 -2.26 5.97 -0.39
C THR A 111 -2.16 7.11 -1.40
N GLY A 112 -1.22 8.04 -1.22
CA GLY A 112 -0.95 9.09 -2.20
C GLY A 112 -1.86 10.31 -2.15
N VAL A 113 -2.69 10.45 -1.11
CA VAL A 113 -3.51 11.65 -0.89
C VAL A 113 -2.74 12.74 -0.18
N THR A 114 -3.09 14.00 -0.43
CA THR A 114 -2.39 15.15 0.13
C THR A 114 -3.36 16.22 0.62
N THR A 115 -2.96 16.90 1.69
CA THR A 115 -3.60 18.11 2.19
C THR A 115 -2.91 19.38 1.68
N ALA A 116 -1.79 19.29 0.99
CA ALA A 116 -1.08 20.43 0.44
C ALA A 116 -1.87 21.10 -0.69
N LEU A 117 -2.00 22.43 -0.64
CA LEU A 117 -2.67 23.22 -1.68
C LEU A 117 -1.82 23.31 -2.95
N SER A 118 -0.51 23.45 -2.79
CA SER A 118 0.44 23.50 -3.91
C SER A 118 1.69 22.71 -3.58
N PHE A 119 2.15 21.89 -4.52
CA PHE A 119 3.43 21.18 -4.36
C PHE A 119 4.64 22.11 -4.45
N ASN A 120 4.46 23.29 -5.05
CA ASN A 120 5.52 24.28 -5.14
C ASN A 120 5.86 24.88 -3.77
N ASP A 121 4.92 24.81 -2.81
CA ASP A 121 5.13 25.31 -1.45
C ASP A 121 6.07 24.37 -0.63
N PHE A 122 6.25 23.13 -1.09
CA PHE A 122 7.17 22.22 -0.44
C PHE A 122 8.62 22.40 -0.95
N PRO A 123 9.59 22.54 -0.03
CA PRO A 123 11.01 22.50 -0.38
C PRO A 123 11.38 21.20 -1.13
N PRO A 124 12.39 21.23 -2.02
CA PRO A 124 12.84 20.04 -2.76
C PRO A 124 13.09 18.82 -1.88
N SER A 125 13.69 19.00 -0.70
CA SER A 125 13.96 17.92 0.24
C SER A 125 12.68 17.27 0.79
N ILE A 126 11.64 18.06 1.07
CA ILE A 126 10.33 17.53 1.51
C ILE A 126 9.64 16.77 0.38
N ARG A 127 9.77 17.22 -0.89
CA ARG A 127 9.24 16.45 -2.03
C ARG A 127 9.91 15.09 -2.16
N VAL A 128 11.23 15.02 -1.97
CA VAL A 128 11.97 13.74 -1.92
C VAL A 128 11.49 12.91 -0.73
N TRP A 129 11.31 13.52 0.45
CA TRP A 129 10.80 12.82 1.63
C TRP A 129 9.45 12.17 1.38
N ARG A 130 8.50 12.90 0.77
CA ARG A 130 7.17 12.37 0.42
C ARG A 130 7.27 11.10 -0.45
N CYS A 131 8.00 11.15 -1.56
CA CYS A 131 8.13 9.99 -2.44
C CYS A 131 8.95 8.85 -1.80
N LEU A 132 9.91 9.18 -0.93
CA LEU A 132 10.68 8.20 -0.18
C LEU A 132 9.82 7.49 0.89
N THR A 133 8.85 8.18 1.51
CA THR A 133 7.88 7.53 2.42
C THR A 133 7.04 6.49 1.67
N HIS A 134 6.60 6.77 0.44
CA HIS A 134 5.96 5.76 -0.42
C HIS A 134 6.88 4.58 -0.67
N TRP A 135 8.09 4.84 -1.15
CA TRP A 135 9.04 3.81 -1.50
C TRP A 135 9.36 2.88 -0.32
N THR A 136 9.60 3.46 0.85
CA THR A 136 9.84 2.70 2.08
C THR A 136 8.56 2.05 2.63
N GLY A 137 7.40 2.68 2.48
CA GLY A 137 6.09 2.11 2.83
C GLY A 137 5.72 0.90 1.97
N GLY A 138 5.99 0.94 0.66
CA GLY A 138 5.79 -0.18 -0.26
C GLY A 138 6.58 -1.43 0.15
N ILE A 139 7.84 -1.25 0.56
CA ILE A 139 8.70 -2.32 1.08
C ILE A 139 8.47 -2.59 2.58
N GLY A 140 7.80 -1.70 3.30
CA GLY A 140 7.76 -1.68 4.76
C GLY A 140 7.39 -3.03 5.38
N VAL A 141 6.45 -3.76 4.80
CA VAL A 141 6.10 -5.12 5.22
C VAL A 141 7.28 -6.06 5.07
N ILE A 142 8.03 -6.00 3.95
CA ILE A 142 9.21 -6.83 3.69
C ILE A 142 10.34 -6.49 4.66
N MET A 143 10.58 -5.19 4.89
CA MET A 143 11.62 -4.72 5.83
C MET A 143 11.32 -5.12 7.27
N LEU A 144 10.09 -4.96 7.73
CA LEU A 144 9.66 -5.45 9.05
C LEU A 144 9.89 -6.95 9.17
N PHE A 145 9.57 -7.69 8.13
CA PHE A 145 9.77 -9.12 8.08
C PHE A 145 11.25 -9.50 8.22
N ILE A 146 12.16 -8.86 7.49
CA ILE A 146 13.62 -9.10 7.61
C ILE A 146 14.12 -8.82 9.03
N ILE A 147 13.61 -7.77 9.68
CA ILE A 147 14.01 -7.39 11.04
C ILE A 147 13.50 -8.38 12.09
N ILE A 148 12.26 -8.87 11.93
CA ILE A 148 11.59 -9.75 12.88
C ILE A 148 12.02 -11.20 12.73
N MET A 149 12.29 -11.64 11.51
CA MET A 149 12.53 -13.01 11.11
C MET A 149 13.62 -13.77 11.91
N PRO A 150 14.80 -13.20 12.21
CA PRO A 150 15.84 -13.94 12.96
C PRO A 150 15.40 -14.42 14.35
N GLN A 151 14.24 -13.95 14.81
CA GLN A 151 13.71 -14.21 16.14
C GLN A 151 12.42 -15.04 16.12
N MET A 152 11.95 -15.46 14.93
CA MET A 152 10.74 -16.27 14.78
C MET A 152 11.02 -17.78 14.87
N ASN A 153 10.02 -18.50 15.38
CA ASN A 153 9.99 -19.98 15.35
C ASN A 153 9.32 -20.48 14.06
N SER A 154 9.59 -21.74 13.73
CA SER A 154 8.91 -22.45 12.63
C SER A 154 7.37 -22.44 12.74
N GLY A 155 6.80 -22.38 13.95
CA GLY A 155 5.36 -22.30 14.17
C GLY A 155 4.71 -20.92 13.94
N THR A 156 5.47 -19.82 14.05
CA THR A 156 4.98 -18.45 13.80
C THR A 156 4.98 -18.10 12.30
N SER A 157 5.69 -18.89 11.51
CA SER A 157 5.77 -18.74 10.06
C SER A 157 4.42 -18.83 9.34
N TYR A 158 3.43 -19.53 9.91
CA TYR A 158 2.12 -19.72 9.27
C TYR A 158 1.30 -18.44 9.07
N LEU A 159 1.38 -17.47 9.98
CA LEU A 159 0.63 -16.21 9.87
C LEU A 159 1.24 -15.29 8.81
N PHE A 160 2.56 -15.30 8.66
CA PHE A 160 3.26 -14.49 7.66
C PHE A 160 3.32 -15.18 6.29
N ASN A 161 3.25 -16.50 6.23
CA ASN A 161 3.16 -17.23 4.95
C ASN A 161 1.83 -16.97 4.21
N ALA A 162 0.81 -16.45 4.87
CA ALA A 162 -0.44 -16.01 4.23
C ALA A 162 -0.24 -14.70 3.43
N GLU A 163 0.72 -13.86 3.83
CA GLU A 163 1.02 -12.58 3.18
C GLU A 163 2.18 -12.67 2.18
N LEU A 164 3.09 -13.67 2.36
CA LEU A 164 4.21 -13.85 1.45
C LEU A 164 3.84 -14.72 0.26
N PRO A 165 4.23 -14.28 -0.95
CA PRO A 165 3.97 -15.04 -2.15
C PRO A 165 4.69 -16.41 -2.13
N GLY A 166 3.94 -17.46 -2.33
CA GLY A 166 4.47 -18.80 -2.52
C GLY A 166 4.56 -19.70 -1.28
N GLY A 167 3.62 -19.53 -0.32
CA GLY A 167 3.49 -20.34 0.90
C GLY A 167 3.53 -21.84 0.68
N THR A 168 4.74 -22.41 0.73
CA THR A 168 4.96 -23.83 1.02
C THR A 168 5.50 -23.94 2.42
N ALA A 169 4.84 -24.72 3.25
CA ALA A 169 5.02 -24.85 4.70
C ALA A 169 6.42 -25.32 5.19
N GLU A 170 7.42 -25.45 4.33
CA GLU A 170 8.71 -26.06 4.64
C GLU A 170 9.95 -25.18 4.38
N ARG A 171 9.78 -23.86 4.23
CA ARG A 171 10.98 -23.01 4.05
C ARG A 171 11.70 -22.81 5.39
N THR A 172 12.95 -23.24 5.46
CA THR A 172 13.85 -22.96 6.59
C THR A 172 14.11 -21.45 6.70
N LEU A 173 14.22 -20.91 7.91
CA LEU A 173 14.45 -19.48 8.22
C LEU A 173 15.53 -18.80 7.35
N PRO A 174 16.70 -19.41 7.05
CA PRO A 174 17.68 -18.82 6.15
C PRO A 174 17.15 -18.54 4.74
N LYS A 175 16.40 -19.48 4.16
CA LYS A 175 15.83 -19.34 2.80
C LYS A 175 14.80 -18.21 2.69
N ILE A 176 14.09 -17.93 3.78
CA ILE A 176 13.11 -16.83 3.81
C ILE A 176 13.85 -15.49 3.80
N LYS A 177 14.93 -15.32 4.61
CA LYS A 177 15.76 -14.11 4.62
C LYS A 177 16.38 -13.86 3.25
N GLU A 178 16.95 -14.88 2.61
CA GLU A 178 17.50 -14.78 1.26
C GLU A 178 16.42 -14.35 0.26
N SER A 179 15.23 -14.94 0.30
CA SER A 179 14.10 -14.56 -0.56
C SER A 179 13.70 -13.09 -0.35
N ALA A 180 13.61 -12.63 0.89
CA ALA A 180 13.25 -11.24 1.20
C ALA A 180 14.33 -10.24 0.71
N MET A 181 15.63 -10.57 0.88
CA MET A 181 16.73 -9.76 0.35
C MET A 181 16.73 -9.70 -1.18
N MET A 182 16.41 -10.80 -1.85
CA MET A 182 16.30 -10.83 -3.31
C MET A 182 15.10 -10.01 -3.80
N ILE A 183 13.95 -10.07 -3.12
CA ILE A 183 12.79 -9.23 -3.44
C ILE A 183 13.16 -7.74 -3.30
N LEU A 184 13.86 -7.37 -2.22
CA LEU A 184 14.36 -6.02 -2.03
C LEU A 184 15.30 -5.59 -3.17
N LEU A 185 16.24 -6.45 -3.57
CA LEU A 185 17.15 -6.17 -4.68
C LEU A 185 16.40 -5.95 -6.00
N ILE A 186 15.42 -6.83 -6.31
CA ILE A 186 14.58 -6.70 -7.50
C ILE A 186 13.82 -5.37 -7.49
N TYR A 187 13.27 -4.98 -6.33
CA TYR A 187 12.56 -3.71 -6.19
C TYR A 187 13.47 -2.50 -6.46
N VAL A 188 14.70 -2.50 -5.91
CA VAL A 188 15.70 -1.45 -6.16
C VAL A 188 16.09 -1.40 -7.65
N ILE A 189 16.35 -2.56 -8.27
CA ILE A 189 16.71 -2.63 -9.69
C ILE A 189 15.57 -2.09 -10.56
N LEU A 190 14.32 -2.51 -10.33
CA LEU A 190 13.17 -2.03 -11.09
C LEU A 190 12.97 -0.53 -10.93
N THR A 191 13.15 0.02 -9.71
CA THR A 191 13.12 1.47 -9.48
C THR A 191 14.20 2.18 -10.31
N ALA A 192 15.43 1.66 -10.32
CA ALA A 192 16.52 2.26 -11.09
C ALA A 192 16.28 2.19 -12.61
N VAL A 193 15.69 1.10 -13.10
CA VAL A 193 15.31 0.96 -14.52
C VAL A 193 14.20 1.97 -14.88
N GLU A 194 13.20 2.15 -14.03
CA GLU A 194 12.15 3.14 -14.24
C GLU A 194 12.73 4.56 -14.30
N VAL A 195 13.61 4.93 -13.36
CA VAL A 195 14.31 6.23 -13.40
C VAL A 195 15.04 6.42 -14.72
N ALA A 196 15.79 5.41 -15.17
CA ALA A 196 16.54 5.49 -16.43
C ALA A 196 15.62 5.70 -17.65
N LEU A 197 14.49 4.99 -17.72
CA LEU A 197 13.53 5.15 -18.79
C LEU A 197 12.83 6.52 -18.76
N LEU A 198 12.51 7.04 -17.59
CA LEU A 198 11.92 8.38 -17.44
C LEU A 198 12.92 9.49 -17.84
N LEU A 199 14.21 9.32 -17.55
CA LEU A 199 15.27 10.22 -18.04
C LEU A 199 15.38 10.19 -19.57
N LEU A 200 15.30 9.00 -20.17
CA LEU A 200 15.27 8.84 -21.63
C LEU A 200 14.01 9.45 -22.26
N ALA A 201 12.89 9.47 -21.52
CA ALA A 201 11.66 10.17 -21.94
C ALA A 201 11.76 11.71 -21.81
N GLY A 202 12.91 12.24 -21.35
CA GLY A 202 13.20 13.67 -21.27
C GLY A 202 12.83 14.34 -19.95
N LEU A 203 12.51 13.59 -18.91
CA LEU A 203 12.24 14.17 -17.59
C LEU A 203 13.55 14.57 -16.87
N PRO A 204 13.54 15.70 -16.15
CA PRO A 204 14.63 16.04 -15.24
C PRO A 204 14.84 14.97 -14.17
N ILE A 205 16.08 14.75 -13.75
CA ILE A 205 16.46 13.69 -12.78
C ILE A 205 15.62 13.73 -11.50
N PHE A 206 15.32 14.92 -11.00
CA PHE A 206 14.55 15.11 -9.79
C PHE A 206 13.08 14.64 -9.97
N GLN A 207 12.46 14.94 -11.09
CA GLN A 207 11.10 14.50 -11.42
C GLN A 207 11.07 13.00 -11.69
N ALA A 208 12.04 12.47 -12.45
CA ALA A 208 12.15 11.05 -12.76
C ALA A 208 12.32 10.21 -11.47
N LEU A 209 13.19 10.66 -10.55
CA LEU A 209 13.40 9.98 -9.26
C LEU A 209 12.12 9.96 -8.41
N ASN A 210 11.47 11.13 -8.25
CA ASN A 210 10.26 11.21 -7.45
C ASN A 210 9.12 10.35 -8.04
N LEU A 211 8.93 10.38 -9.36
CA LEU A 211 7.91 9.59 -10.01
C LEU A 211 8.16 8.08 -9.86
N ALA A 212 9.40 7.62 -10.11
CA ALA A 212 9.75 6.21 -9.99
C ALA A 212 9.63 5.68 -8.54
N LEU A 213 10.04 6.45 -7.53
CA LEU A 213 9.86 6.07 -6.13
C LEU A 213 8.37 5.87 -5.78
N ALA A 214 7.50 6.75 -6.26
CA ALA A 214 6.08 6.67 -5.99
C ALA A 214 5.38 5.58 -6.81
N THR A 215 5.75 5.38 -8.08
CA THR A 215 5.17 4.35 -8.98
C THR A 215 5.49 2.95 -8.49
N MET A 216 6.77 2.65 -8.22
CA MET A 216 7.17 1.33 -7.74
C MET A 216 6.55 0.95 -6.40
N ALA A 217 6.24 1.94 -5.57
CA ALA A 217 5.52 1.73 -4.32
C ALA A 217 4.00 1.61 -4.52
N THR A 218 3.49 1.80 -5.74
CA THR A 218 2.05 1.93 -6.02
C THR A 218 1.38 3.01 -5.14
N GLY A 219 2.07 4.16 -4.97
CA GLY A 219 1.66 5.15 -3.97
C GLY A 219 1.03 6.42 -4.53
N GLY A 220 1.29 6.80 -5.78
CA GLY A 220 0.57 7.86 -6.49
C GLY A 220 0.96 9.30 -6.19
N PHE A 221 1.93 9.58 -5.31
CA PHE A 221 2.43 10.96 -5.17
C PHE A 221 3.04 11.44 -6.47
N SER A 222 2.50 12.49 -7.02
CA SER A 222 3.01 13.15 -8.22
C SER A 222 3.84 14.38 -7.85
N TYR A 223 4.65 14.81 -8.81
CA TYR A 223 5.37 16.08 -8.76
C TYR A 223 4.42 17.27 -9.00
N TYR A 224 3.35 17.08 -9.77
CA TYR A 224 2.35 18.08 -10.07
C TYR A 224 1.03 17.81 -9.37
N HIS A 225 0.27 18.88 -9.10
CA HIS A 225 -1.04 18.80 -8.48
C HIS A 225 -2.02 17.94 -9.30
N ASP A 226 -1.99 18.12 -10.63
CA ASP A 226 -2.87 17.42 -11.58
C ASP A 226 -2.33 16.03 -11.95
N SER A 227 -1.53 15.42 -11.08
CA SER A 227 -0.97 14.09 -11.30
C SER A 227 -0.14 14.01 -12.59
N LEU A 228 -0.38 13.00 -13.47
CA LEU A 228 0.35 12.85 -14.72
C LEU A 228 -0.19 13.74 -15.86
N ILE A 229 -1.37 14.35 -15.72
CA ILE A 229 -1.97 15.24 -16.71
C ILE A 229 -1.00 16.37 -17.11
N SER A 230 -0.30 16.94 -16.11
CA SER A 230 0.64 18.06 -16.33
C SER A 230 1.91 17.70 -17.11
N PHE A 231 2.31 16.43 -17.15
CA PHE A 231 3.49 16.03 -17.93
C PHE A 231 3.25 16.08 -19.45
N ARG A 232 2.01 15.95 -19.90
CA ARG A 232 1.59 16.01 -21.33
C ARG A 232 2.43 15.11 -22.25
N SER A 233 2.94 13.98 -21.73
CA SER A 233 3.82 13.06 -22.44
C SER A 233 3.25 11.65 -22.45
N VAL A 234 2.93 11.15 -23.64
CA VAL A 234 2.46 9.76 -23.83
C VAL A 234 3.54 8.75 -23.38
N TYR A 235 4.81 9.08 -23.59
CA TYR A 235 5.92 8.19 -23.17
C TYR A 235 5.97 8.00 -21.65
N VAL A 236 5.77 9.08 -20.90
CA VAL A 236 5.72 9.02 -19.42
C VAL A 236 4.53 8.19 -18.97
N GLU A 237 3.36 8.34 -19.58
CA GLU A 237 2.17 7.54 -19.27
C GLU A 237 2.39 6.04 -19.55
N ILE A 238 2.99 5.69 -20.69
CA ILE A 238 3.29 4.28 -21.06
C ILE A 238 4.28 3.68 -20.04
N ILE A 239 5.35 4.40 -19.70
CA ILE A 239 6.31 3.94 -18.70
C ILE A 239 5.58 3.74 -17.36
N ALA A 240 4.77 4.70 -16.91
CA ALA A 240 4.00 4.58 -15.68
C ALA A 240 3.05 3.36 -15.71
N ILE A 241 2.28 3.13 -16.81
CA ILE A 241 1.42 1.95 -16.96
C ILE A 241 2.20 0.66 -16.77
N VAL A 242 3.36 0.52 -17.44
CA VAL A 242 4.18 -0.69 -17.37
C VAL A 242 4.68 -0.92 -15.95
N PHE A 243 5.19 0.12 -15.28
CA PHE A 243 5.74 -0.04 -13.92
C PHE A 243 4.64 -0.16 -12.85
N MET A 244 3.48 0.46 -13.00
CA MET A 244 2.30 0.19 -12.17
C MET A 244 1.86 -1.28 -12.26
N LEU A 245 1.83 -1.86 -13.45
CA LEU A 245 1.54 -3.29 -13.64
C LEU A 245 2.61 -4.17 -12.98
N ILE A 246 3.90 -3.87 -13.21
CA ILE A 246 5.02 -4.60 -12.61
C ILE A 246 4.94 -4.53 -11.08
N ALA A 247 4.72 -3.36 -10.49
CA ALA A 247 4.68 -3.15 -9.05
C ALA A 247 3.47 -3.83 -8.38
N SER A 248 2.35 -3.94 -9.10
CA SER A 248 1.11 -4.58 -8.61
C SER A 248 1.07 -6.10 -8.79
N MET A 249 2.04 -6.69 -9.49
CA MET A 249 2.20 -8.13 -9.58
C MET A 249 3.02 -8.69 -8.41
N ASN A 250 2.93 -10.00 -8.22
CA ASN A 250 3.64 -10.71 -7.17
C ASN A 250 5.16 -10.70 -7.39
N PHE A 251 5.92 -10.03 -6.50
CA PHE A 251 7.38 -9.94 -6.60
C PHE A 251 8.10 -11.29 -6.56
N SER A 252 7.50 -12.34 -6.01
CA SER A 252 8.11 -13.68 -6.05
C SER A 252 8.13 -14.29 -7.44
N LEU A 253 7.27 -13.83 -8.35
CA LEU A 253 7.32 -14.26 -9.75
C LEU A 253 8.59 -13.76 -10.43
N TYR A 254 8.99 -12.52 -10.17
CA TYR A 254 10.25 -11.97 -10.69
C TYR A 254 11.48 -12.73 -10.19
N TYR A 255 11.46 -13.17 -8.93
CA TYR A 255 12.50 -14.04 -8.39
C TYR A 255 12.55 -15.40 -9.09
N LYS A 256 11.39 -15.99 -9.43
CA LYS A 256 11.32 -17.23 -10.21
C LYS A 256 11.82 -17.05 -11.65
N ILE A 257 11.45 -15.93 -12.30
CA ILE A 257 11.96 -15.52 -13.62
C ILE A 257 13.49 -15.44 -13.59
N TRP A 258 14.05 -14.77 -12.58
CA TRP A 258 15.49 -14.66 -12.40
C TRP A 258 16.18 -16.03 -12.28
N ARG A 259 15.51 -17.02 -11.68
CA ARG A 259 15.98 -18.41 -11.56
C ARG A 259 15.72 -19.28 -12.80
N GLY A 260 15.10 -18.74 -13.84
CA GLY A 260 14.76 -19.51 -15.06
C GLY A 260 13.53 -20.40 -14.94
N ASP A 261 12.77 -20.32 -13.85
CA ASP A 261 11.55 -21.11 -13.62
C ASP A 261 10.31 -20.47 -14.29
N TRP A 262 10.31 -20.47 -15.60
CA TRP A 262 9.22 -19.95 -16.42
C TRP A 262 7.94 -20.79 -16.33
N ALA A 263 8.07 -22.08 -16.01
CA ALA A 263 6.93 -22.98 -15.86
C ALA A 263 6.02 -22.55 -14.70
N SER A 264 6.61 -22.26 -13.52
CA SER A 264 5.88 -21.75 -12.36
C SER A 264 5.20 -20.40 -12.61
N VAL A 265 5.77 -19.55 -13.47
CA VAL A 265 5.17 -18.25 -13.83
C VAL A 265 3.95 -18.44 -14.72
N ARG A 266 4.04 -19.34 -15.70
CA ARG A 266 2.90 -19.67 -16.59
C ARG A 266 1.76 -20.37 -15.88
N GLN A 267 2.03 -21.15 -14.83
CA GLN A 267 1.02 -21.86 -14.03
C GLN A 267 0.35 -20.96 -12.97
N ASP A 268 0.92 -19.80 -12.68
CA ASP A 268 0.32 -18.88 -11.73
C ASP A 268 -0.99 -18.32 -12.28
N SER A 269 -2.09 -18.60 -11.60
CA SER A 269 -3.43 -18.17 -12.01
C SER A 269 -3.77 -16.76 -11.54
N GLU A 270 -3.11 -16.24 -10.48
CA GLU A 270 -3.45 -14.93 -9.90
C GLU A 270 -3.22 -13.80 -10.90
N HIS A 271 -2.05 -13.77 -11.55
CA HIS A 271 -1.74 -12.71 -12.52
C HIS A 271 -2.67 -12.75 -13.75
N ARG A 272 -3.16 -13.96 -14.17
CA ARG A 272 -4.12 -14.07 -15.27
C ARG A 272 -5.48 -13.47 -14.91
N TYR A 273 -5.99 -13.75 -13.71
CA TYR A 273 -7.24 -13.14 -13.22
C TYR A 273 -7.08 -11.62 -13.09
N TYR A 274 -5.94 -11.17 -12.60
CA TYR A 274 -5.64 -9.73 -12.48
C TYR A 274 -5.69 -9.03 -13.83
N LEU A 275 -4.93 -9.53 -14.82
CA LEU A 275 -4.92 -8.96 -16.17
C LEU A 275 -6.31 -9.04 -16.84
N LEU A 276 -7.06 -10.13 -16.64
CA LEU A 276 -8.42 -10.26 -17.16
C LEU A 276 -9.35 -9.17 -16.57
N ILE A 277 -9.28 -8.93 -15.28
CA ILE A 277 -10.10 -7.89 -14.62
C ILE A 277 -9.74 -6.51 -15.17
N LEU A 278 -8.44 -6.19 -15.25
CA LEU A 278 -7.99 -4.89 -15.76
C LEU A 278 -8.37 -4.67 -17.22
N THR A 279 -8.17 -5.66 -18.09
CA THR A 279 -8.51 -5.56 -19.51
C THR A 279 -10.02 -5.45 -19.71
N THR A 280 -10.81 -6.21 -18.95
CA THR A 280 -12.29 -6.10 -19.00
C THR A 280 -12.76 -4.73 -18.54
N ALA A 281 -12.22 -4.21 -17.43
CA ALA A 281 -12.56 -2.89 -16.94
C ALA A 281 -12.17 -1.78 -17.94
N ALA A 282 -10.96 -1.85 -18.50
CA ALA A 282 -10.51 -0.91 -19.53
C ALA A 282 -11.41 -0.95 -20.77
N ALA A 283 -11.80 -2.14 -21.24
CA ALA A 283 -12.71 -2.28 -22.37
C ALA A 283 -14.11 -1.70 -22.10
N LEU A 284 -14.67 -1.96 -20.91
CA LEU A 284 -15.96 -1.42 -20.49
C LEU A 284 -15.94 0.12 -20.40
N ILE A 285 -14.89 0.69 -19.81
CA ILE A 285 -14.70 2.14 -19.69
C ILE A 285 -14.50 2.75 -21.08
N CYS A 286 -13.64 2.16 -21.93
CA CYS A 286 -13.39 2.63 -23.30
C CYS A 286 -14.67 2.66 -24.12
N GLY A 287 -15.45 1.56 -24.09
CA GLY A 287 -16.74 1.51 -24.78
C GLY A 287 -17.71 2.59 -24.29
N ASN A 288 -17.83 2.76 -22.97
CA ASN A 288 -18.71 3.78 -22.41
C ASN A 288 -18.29 5.21 -22.77
N LEU A 289 -16.99 5.55 -22.70
CA LEU A 289 -16.49 6.87 -23.08
C LEU A 289 -16.71 7.19 -24.56
N TYR A 290 -16.49 6.19 -25.43
CA TYR A 290 -16.68 6.33 -26.87
C TYR A 290 -18.16 6.44 -27.27
N PHE A 291 -19.01 5.50 -26.80
CA PHE A 291 -20.43 5.49 -27.16
C PHE A 291 -21.25 6.63 -26.54
N SER A 292 -20.80 7.18 -25.40
CA SER A 292 -21.41 8.38 -24.80
C SER A 292 -21.01 9.68 -25.53
N GLY A 293 -20.09 9.63 -26.50
CA GLY A 293 -19.58 10.80 -27.20
C GLY A 293 -18.69 11.71 -26.34
N TYR A 294 -18.19 11.20 -25.20
CA TYR A 294 -17.34 11.99 -24.29
C TYR A 294 -15.94 12.22 -24.87
N MET A 295 -15.38 11.22 -25.56
CA MET A 295 -14.07 11.28 -26.22
C MET A 295 -14.10 10.55 -27.56
N ASP A 296 -13.11 10.86 -28.44
CA ASP A 296 -12.78 10.04 -29.60
C ASP A 296 -12.22 8.68 -29.18
N PHE A 297 -12.19 7.71 -30.10
CA PHE A 297 -11.76 6.34 -29.78
C PHE A 297 -10.32 6.27 -29.23
N ASN A 298 -9.39 7.05 -29.80
CA ASN A 298 -7.99 7.04 -29.37
C ASN A 298 -7.83 7.60 -27.96
N GLY A 299 -8.52 8.70 -27.64
CA GLY A 299 -8.57 9.26 -26.29
C GLY A 299 -9.22 8.30 -25.29
N ALA A 300 -10.37 7.73 -25.63
CA ALA A 300 -11.08 6.77 -24.81
C ALA A 300 -10.22 5.54 -24.51
N LEU A 301 -9.51 5.00 -25.50
CA LEU A 301 -8.61 3.85 -25.32
C LEU A 301 -7.41 4.19 -24.42
N ARG A 302 -6.76 5.33 -24.65
CA ARG A 302 -5.60 5.78 -23.87
C ARG A 302 -5.95 5.98 -22.39
N HIS A 303 -6.96 6.79 -22.11
CA HIS A 303 -7.33 7.14 -20.76
C HIS A 303 -8.00 5.99 -20.00
N SER A 304 -8.77 5.11 -20.69
CA SER A 304 -9.37 3.94 -20.06
C SER A 304 -8.32 2.92 -19.62
N ILE A 305 -7.32 2.61 -20.44
CA ILE A 305 -6.21 1.70 -20.09
C ILE A 305 -5.43 2.29 -18.92
N PHE A 306 -5.03 3.57 -19.03
CA PHE A 306 -4.29 4.24 -17.98
C PHE A 306 -5.04 4.18 -16.64
N GLN A 307 -6.30 4.59 -16.64
CA GLN A 307 -7.07 4.73 -15.41
C GLN A 307 -7.46 3.37 -14.80
N ALA A 308 -7.76 2.35 -15.63
CA ALA A 308 -8.00 1.00 -15.15
C ALA A 308 -6.76 0.40 -14.48
N VAL A 309 -5.57 0.60 -15.08
CA VAL A 309 -4.31 0.15 -14.48
C VAL A 309 -3.98 0.95 -13.22
N SER A 310 -4.11 2.26 -13.24
CA SER A 310 -3.80 3.13 -12.11
C SER A 310 -4.63 2.80 -10.87
N ILE A 311 -5.95 2.68 -11.03
CA ILE A 311 -6.87 2.35 -9.93
C ILE A 311 -6.72 0.88 -9.52
N GLY A 312 -6.64 -0.05 -10.47
CA GLY A 312 -6.54 -1.48 -10.17
C GLY A 312 -5.19 -1.90 -9.60
N SER A 313 -4.12 -1.13 -9.87
CA SER A 313 -2.82 -1.29 -9.20
C SER A 313 -2.75 -0.59 -7.85
N THR A 314 -3.79 0.16 -7.47
CA THR A 314 -3.84 1.03 -6.29
C THR A 314 -2.77 2.14 -6.29
N THR A 315 -2.30 2.55 -7.47
CA THR A 315 -1.32 3.65 -7.57
C THR A 315 -1.99 5.01 -7.50
N GLY A 316 -3.16 5.19 -8.15
CA GLY A 316 -3.94 6.41 -8.06
C GLY A 316 -3.47 7.60 -8.91
N TYR A 317 -2.60 7.40 -9.89
CA TYR A 317 -2.31 8.44 -10.87
C TYR A 317 -3.50 8.71 -11.77
N ALA A 318 -3.61 9.96 -12.24
CA ALA A 318 -4.63 10.36 -13.18
C ALA A 318 -4.00 10.89 -14.49
N SER A 319 -4.53 10.44 -15.62
CA SER A 319 -4.22 10.95 -16.95
C SER A 319 -5.32 11.88 -17.49
N ASP A 320 -6.46 11.89 -16.84
CA ASP A 320 -7.62 12.74 -17.12
C ASP A 320 -8.47 12.89 -15.85
N ASP A 321 -9.32 13.92 -15.80
CA ASP A 321 -10.26 14.13 -14.68
C ASP A 321 -11.50 13.24 -14.83
N TYR A 322 -11.42 12.04 -14.26
CA TYR A 322 -12.50 11.07 -14.30
C TYR A 322 -13.74 11.46 -13.47
N ASN A 323 -13.71 12.55 -12.69
CA ASN A 323 -14.92 13.10 -12.09
C ASN A 323 -15.97 13.49 -13.13
N ASN A 324 -15.51 13.92 -14.30
CA ASN A 324 -16.36 14.36 -15.41
C ASN A 324 -16.81 13.19 -16.32
N TRP A 325 -16.33 11.98 -16.05
CA TRP A 325 -16.68 10.81 -16.86
C TRP A 325 -18.13 10.35 -16.61
N PRO A 326 -18.75 9.68 -17.61
CA PRO A 326 -20.07 9.11 -17.45
C PRO A 326 -20.17 8.21 -16.22
N SER A 327 -21.35 8.19 -15.58
CA SER A 327 -21.60 7.48 -14.29
C SER A 327 -21.22 6.00 -14.32
N PHE A 328 -21.41 5.32 -15.47
CA PHE A 328 -21.02 3.92 -15.61
C PHE A 328 -19.51 3.73 -15.49
N SER A 329 -18.71 4.53 -16.18
CA SER A 329 -17.23 4.50 -16.09
C SER A 329 -16.75 4.76 -14.66
N ARG A 330 -17.34 5.75 -13.96
CA ARG A 330 -17.04 6.02 -12.54
C ARG A 330 -17.41 4.84 -11.64
N SER A 331 -18.51 4.16 -11.91
CA SER A 331 -18.91 2.97 -11.14
C SER A 331 -17.94 1.81 -11.32
N VAL A 332 -17.44 1.59 -12.56
CA VAL A 332 -16.40 0.58 -12.83
C VAL A 332 -15.11 0.92 -12.09
N LEU A 333 -14.68 2.19 -12.08
CA LEU A 333 -13.50 2.63 -11.31
C LEU A 333 -13.70 2.43 -9.80
N LEU A 334 -14.89 2.75 -9.27
CA LEU A 334 -15.21 2.51 -7.85
C LEU A 334 -15.08 1.03 -7.49
N MET A 335 -15.58 0.12 -8.34
CA MET A 335 -15.43 -1.31 -8.11
C MET A 335 -13.96 -1.76 -8.15
N LEU A 336 -13.15 -1.20 -9.07
CA LEU A 336 -11.72 -1.47 -9.13
C LEU A 336 -10.98 -1.00 -7.87
N MET A 337 -11.40 0.10 -7.21
CA MET A 337 -10.78 0.56 -5.96
C MET A 337 -10.79 -0.51 -4.86
N PHE A 338 -11.81 -1.36 -4.79
CA PHE A 338 -11.86 -2.44 -3.80
C PHE A 338 -10.95 -3.62 -4.13
N ILE A 339 -10.69 -3.87 -5.43
CA ILE A 339 -10.07 -5.13 -5.88
C ILE A 339 -8.58 -5.18 -5.50
N GLY A 340 -7.81 -4.13 -5.77
CA GLY A 340 -6.38 -4.09 -5.49
C GLY A 340 -5.53 -5.02 -6.37
N GLY A 341 -4.22 -5.14 -6.03
CA GLY A 341 -3.26 -5.93 -6.80
C GLY A 341 -3.13 -7.39 -6.37
N CYS A 342 -2.09 -8.06 -6.89
CA CYS A 342 -1.76 -9.43 -6.54
C CYS A 342 -1.19 -9.56 -5.12
N SER A 343 -1.32 -10.73 -4.52
CA SER A 343 -0.69 -11.05 -3.24
C SER A 343 0.83 -10.95 -3.35
N GLY A 344 1.48 -10.29 -2.38
CA GLY A 344 2.93 -10.07 -2.41
C GLY A 344 3.41 -9.04 -3.42
N SER A 345 2.55 -8.12 -3.79
CA SER A 345 2.86 -6.86 -4.45
C SER A 345 2.89 -5.71 -3.45
N THR A 346 3.29 -4.52 -3.91
CA THR A 346 3.22 -3.27 -3.13
C THR A 346 1.79 -2.71 -3.04
N ALA A 347 0.88 -3.14 -3.93
CA ALA A 347 -0.49 -2.67 -4.02
C ALA A 347 -1.31 -2.90 -2.74
N GLY A 348 -2.27 -2.04 -2.47
CA GLY A 348 -3.24 -2.14 -1.39
C GLY A 348 -4.49 -2.97 -1.74
N GLY A 349 -5.63 -2.67 -1.11
CA GLY A 349 -6.93 -3.24 -1.40
C GLY A 349 -7.12 -4.72 -1.03
N ILE A 350 -8.27 -5.27 -1.41
CA ILE A 350 -8.55 -6.69 -1.28
C ILE A 350 -7.79 -7.43 -2.38
N LYS A 351 -6.83 -8.27 -1.99
CA LYS A 351 -5.98 -8.96 -2.96
C LYS A 351 -6.78 -9.85 -3.92
N ILE A 352 -6.35 -9.92 -5.19
CA ILE A 352 -6.99 -10.73 -6.24
C ILE A 352 -7.23 -12.17 -5.80
N THR A 353 -6.23 -12.80 -5.15
CA THR A 353 -6.37 -14.17 -4.62
C THR A 353 -7.58 -14.29 -3.70
N ARG A 354 -7.76 -13.34 -2.78
CA ARG A 354 -8.90 -13.36 -1.84
C ARG A 354 -10.23 -13.22 -2.57
N LEU A 355 -10.32 -12.28 -3.52
CA LEU A 355 -11.52 -12.09 -4.34
C LEU A 355 -11.89 -13.35 -5.12
N VAL A 356 -10.94 -13.96 -5.84
CA VAL A 356 -11.18 -15.16 -6.64
C VAL A 356 -11.62 -16.34 -5.77
N ILE A 357 -10.98 -16.52 -4.59
CA ILE A 357 -11.36 -17.58 -3.65
C ILE A 357 -12.78 -17.36 -3.10
N LEU A 358 -13.13 -16.12 -2.75
CA LEU A 358 -14.49 -15.78 -2.27
C LEU A 358 -15.55 -16.03 -3.33
N LEU A 359 -15.30 -15.64 -4.59
CA LEU A 359 -16.23 -15.92 -5.69
C LEU A 359 -16.40 -17.43 -5.92
N LYS A 360 -15.32 -18.20 -5.88
CA LYS A 360 -15.36 -19.66 -6.00
C LYS A 360 -16.06 -20.31 -4.79
N ALA A 361 -15.89 -19.77 -3.58
CA ALA A 361 -16.56 -20.24 -2.39
C ALA A 361 -18.08 -20.01 -2.48
N GLY A 362 -18.49 -18.81 -2.91
CA GLY A 362 -19.91 -18.53 -3.17
C GLY A 362 -20.51 -19.46 -4.23
N TRP A 363 -19.79 -19.69 -5.33
CA TRP A 363 -20.22 -20.65 -6.35
C TRP A 363 -20.32 -22.07 -5.82
N ALA A 364 -19.34 -22.52 -5.02
CA ALA A 364 -19.36 -23.83 -4.39
C ALA A 364 -20.59 -24.03 -3.48
N GLU A 365 -21.01 -22.99 -2.76
CA GLU A 365 -22.19 -23.05 -1.88
C GLU A 365 -23.48 -23.14 -2.67
N LEU A 366 -23.59 -22.42 -3.79
CA LEU A 366 -24.72 -22.56 -4.72
C LEU A 366 -24.81 -23.99 -5.27
N LEU A 367 -23.68 -24.59 -5.68
CA LEU A 367 -23.65 -25.96 -6.14
C LEU A 367 -24.05 -26.97 -5.06
N ARG A 368 -23.61 -26.76 -3.82
CA ARG A 368 -24.01 -27.63 -2.68
C ARG A 368 -25.50 -27.54 -2.36
N THR A 369 -26.08 -26.35 -2.50
CA THR A 369 -27.53 -26.17 -2.32
C THR A 369 -28.32 -26.92 -3.36
N LEU A 370 -27.85 -26.96 -4.62
CA LEU A 370 -28.48 -27.71 -5.72
C LEU A 370 -28.21 -29.22 -5.65
N HIS A 371 -26.98 -29.57 -5.22
CA HIS A 371 -26.52 -30.96 -5.16
C HIS A 371 -25.88 -31.27 -3.79
N PRO A 372 -26.67 -31.56 -2.74
CA PRO A 372 -26.16 -31.69 -1.35
C PRO A 372 -25.06 -32.75 -1.15
N ARG A 373 -24.95 -33.71 -2.06
CA ARG A 373 -23.92 -34.79 -2.00
C ARG A 373 -22.65 -34.48 -2.77
N ILE A 374 -22.56 -33.31 -3.43
CA ILE A 374 -21.37 -32.96 -4.22
C ILE A 374 -20.19 -32.63 -3.29
N VAL A 375 -19.05 -33.25 -3.55
CA VAL A 375 -17.79 -32.87 -2.92
C VAL A 375 -17.07 -31.93 -3.89
N TYR A 376 -17.10 -30.64 -3.58
CA TYR A 376 -16.47 -29.60 -4.40
C TYR A 376 -15.26 -29.00 -3.64
N SER A 377 -14.06 -29.16 -4.20
CA SER A 377 -12.86 -28.54 -3.66
C SER A 377 -12.58 -27.22 -4.38
N ILE A 378 -12.32 -26.17 -3.61
CA ILE A 378 -11.94 -24.86 -4.15
C ILE A 378 -10.47 -24.92 -4.56
N ARG A 379 -10.17 -24.63 -5.83
CA ARG A 379 -8.81 -24.65 -6.39
C ARG A 379 -8.38 -23.30 -6.93
N MET A 380 -7.10 -22.98 -6.72
CA MET A 380 -6.42 -21.86 -7.34
C MET A 380 -5.33 -22.39 -8.28
N GLY A 381 -5.60 -22.37 -9.59
CA GLY A 381 -4.81 -23.18 -10.54
C GLY A 381 -4.96 -24.67 -10.23
N GLU A 382 -3.83 -25.36 -10.10
CA GLU A 382 -3.78 -26.79 -9.74
C GLU A 382 -3.85 -27.06 -8.22
N ARG A 383 -3.70 -26.02 -7.39
CA ARG A 383 -3.63 -26.15 -5.91
C ARG A 383 -5.03 -26.13 -5.28
N GLU A 384 -5.30 -27.11 -4.46
CA GLU A 384 -6.48 -27.13 -3.61
C GLU A 384 -6.29 -26.21 -2.39
N ILE A 385 -7.32 -25.41 -2.09
CA ILE A 385 -7.30 -24.44 -0.98
C ILE A 385 -7.94 -25.09 0.24
N ASN A 386 -7.22 -25.07 1.36
CA ASN A 386 -7.72 -25.59 2.63
C ASN A 386 -8.99 -24.83 3.06
N PRO A 387 -10.08 -25.52 3.46
CA PRO A 387 -11.31 -24.89 3.93
C PRO A 387 -11.11 -23.88 5.07
N ILE A 388 -10.10 -24.08 5.93
CA ILE A 388 -9.75 -23.13 7.00
C ILE A 388 -9.32 -21.78 6.42
N ILE A 389 -8.55 -21.78 5.33
CA ILE A 389 -8.10 -20.57 4.65
C ILE A 389 -9.30 -19.84 4.04
N VAL A 390 -10.22 -20.59 3.39
CA VAL A 390 -11.45 -20.02 2.84
C VAL A 390 -12.28 -19.34 3.94
N GLY A 391 -12.47 -20.02 5.08
CA GLY A 391 -13.18 -19.46 6.23
C GLY A 391 -12.53 -18.19 6.78
N ASN A 392 -11.19 -18.13 6.84
CA ASN A 392 -10.48 -16.93 7.27
C ASN A 392 -10.66 -15.76 6.28
N MET A 393 -10.64 -16.03 4.98
CA MET A 393 -10.88 -15.01 3.94
C MET A 393 -12.31 -14.46 3.99
N THR A 394 -13.30 -15.31 4.23
CA THR A 394 -14.71 -14.89 4.39
C THR A 394 -14.87 -13.98 5.61
N ARG A 395 -14.27 -14.34 6.75
CA ARG A 395 -14.29 -13.49 7.96
C ARG A 395 -13.58 -12.15 7.75
N PHE A 396 -12.46 -12.16 7.05
CA PHE A 396 -11.74 -10.94 6.69
C PHE A 396 -12.62 -10.02 5.82
N PHE A 397 -13.26 -10.57 4.78
CA PHE A 397 -14.12 -9.79 3.89
C PHE A 397 -15.32 -9.19 4.64
N PHE A 398 -15.98 -9.98 5.50
CA PHE A 398 -17.06 -9.47 6.34
C PHE A 398 -16.60 -8.29 7.20
N LEU A 399 -15.45 -8.43 7.87
CA LEU A 399 -14.91 -7.39 8.73
C LEU A 399 -14.48 -6.15 7.91
N TYR A 400 -13.93 -6.35 6.72
CA TYR A 400 -13.57 -5.27 5.80
C TYR A 400 -14.80 -4.42 5.43
N ILE A 401 -15.89 -5.06 5.03
CA ILE A 401 -17.15 -4.38 4.69
C ILE A 401 -17.75 -3.68 5.92
N LEU A 402 -17.73 -4.32 7.09
CA LEU A 402 -18.23 -3.70 8.32
C LEU A 402 -17.45 -2.43 8.66
N VAL A 403 -16.11 -2.48 8.63
CA VAL A 403 -15.25 -1.32 8.89
C VAL A 403 -15.47 -0.24 7.83
N PHE A 404 -15.58 -0.61 6.56
CA PHE A 404 -15.90 0.32 5.48
C PHE A 404 -17.20 1.08 5.73
N ILE A 405 -18.28 0.38 6.11
CA ILE A 405 -19.58 0.99 6.42
C ILE A 405 -19.46 1.95 7.62
N VAL A 406 -18.82 1.50 8.71
CA VAL A 406 -18.66 2.32 9.92
C VAL A 406 -17.87 3.59 9.62
N LEU A 407 -16.73 3.49 8.93
CA LEU A 407 -15.92 4.65 8.59
C LEU A 407 -16.64 5.60 7.61
N THR A 408 -17.44 5.07 6.66
CA THR A 408 -18.26 5.88 5.76
C THR A 408 -19.29 6.69 6.52
N ILE A 409 -19.99 6.08 7.49
CA ILE A 409 -20.93 6.80 8.36
C ILE A 409 -20.24 7.88 9.17
N LEU A 410 -19.05 7.58 9.74
CA LEU A 410 -18.27 8.56 10.51
C LEU A 410 -17.80 9.77 9.67
N ILE A 411 -17.42 9.54 8.41
CA ILE A 411 -17.07 10.62 7.47
C ILE A 411 -18.29 11.46 7.11
N SER A 412 -19.45 10.83 6.88
CA SER A 412 -20.66 11.56 6.51
C SER A 412 -21.18 12.51 7.61
N LEU A 413 -20.75 12.32 8.88
CA LEU A 413 -20.99 13.29 9.96
C LEU A 413 -20.35 14.66 9.70
N SER A 414 -19.36 14.73 8.81
CA SER A 414 -18.73 16.00 8.38
C SER A 414 -19.55 16.77 7.34
N GLY A 415 -20.76 16.28 6.98
CA GLY A 415 -21.60 16.91 5.96
C GLY A 415 -21.22 16.52 4.52
N ILE A 416 -20.30 15.59 4.32
CA ILE A 416 -19.91 15.09 3.00
C ILE A 416 -21.02 14.15 2.48
N PRO A 417 -21.47 14.29 1.21
CA PRO A 417 -22.46 13.42 0.62
C PRO A 417 -22.06 11.94 0.68
N ILE A 418 -23.03 11.04 0.86
CA ILE A 418 -22.76 9.62 1.11
C ILE A 418 -21.92 8.96 0.00
N MET A 419 -22.17 9.29 -1.28
CA MET A 419 -21.43 8.75 -2.42
C MET A 419 -19.95 9.15 -2.41
N GLU A 420 -19.68 10.40 -2.05
CA GLU A 420 -18.30 10.93 -1.92
C GLU A 420 -17.62 10.33 -0.69
N SER A 421 -18.35 10.19 0.43
CA SER A 421 -17.86 9.51 1.64
C SER A 421 -17.48 8.05 1.37
N MET A 422 -18.29 7.32 0.59
CA MET A 422 -17.98 5.95 0.16
C MET A 422 -16.73 5.91 -0.71
N GLY A 423 -16.63 6.79 -1.70
CA GLY A 423 -15.44 6.89 -2.57
C GLY A 423 -14.18 7.21 -1.78
N LEU A 424 -14.26 8.17 -0.86
CA LEU A 424 -13.14 8.59 -0.01
C LEU A 424 -12.65 7.43 0.88
N ILE A 425 -13.56 6.73 1.57
CA ILE A 425 -13.17 5.59 2.42
C ILE A 425 -12.67 4.41 1.58
N ALA A 426 -13.29 4.13 0.41
CA ALA A 426 -12.78 3.11 -0.50
C ALA A 426 -11.35 3.41 -0.94
N ALA A 427 -11.07 4.64 -1.35
CA ALA A 427 -9.73 5.08 -1.77
C ALA A 427 -8.70 5.02 -0.62
N CYS A 428 -9.06 5.45 0.59
CA CYS A 428 -8.20 5.40 1.77
C CYS A 428 -7.92 3.98 2.25
N MET A 429 -8.96 3.13 2.37
CA MET A 429 -8.80 1.75 2.85
C MET A 429 -8.08 0.85 1.84
N SER A 430 -8.23 1.12 0.55
CA SER A 430 -7.57 0.36 -0.50
C SER A 430 -6.21 0.94 -0.90
N SER A 431 -5.79 2.07 -0.30
CA SER A 431 -4.56 2.79 -0.64
C SER A 431 -4.49 3.17 -2.12
N VAL A 432 -5.59 3.66 -2.69
CA VAL A 432 -5.67 4.11 -4.10
C VAL A 432 -5.37 5.59 -4.23
N GLY A 433 -5.80 6.40 -3.25
CA GLY A 433 -5.57 7.83 -3.22
C GLY A 433 -6.76 8.65 -3.70
N PRO A 434 -6.80 9.14 -4.93
CA PRO A 434 -7.89 9.97 -5.41
C PRO A 434 -9.22 9.21 -5.41
N ALA A 435 -10.29 9.90 -5.00
CA ALA A 435 -11.65 9.36 -4.99
C ALA A 435 -12.54 10.08 -6.02
N PHE A 436 -13.75 10.43 -5.62
CA PHE A 436 -14.73 11.13 -6.46
C PHE A 436 -15.22 12.40 -5.78
N GLY A 437 -15.80 13.32 -6.56
CA GLY A 437 -16.37 14.57 -6.06
C GLY A 437 -15.28 15.51 -5.53
N ILE A 438 -15.45 16.00 -4.30
CA ILE A 438 -14.55 17.01 -3.68
C ILE A 438 -13.11 16.55 -3.49
N VAL A 439 -12.85 15.25 -3.46
CA VAL A 439 -11.52 14.63 -3.31
C VAL A 439 -11.12 13.84 -4.54
N GLY A 440 -11.49 14.34 -5.71
CA GLY A 440 -11.19 13.76 -7.01
C GLY A 440 -9.72 13.86 -7.43
N PRO A 441 -9.39 13.42 -8.66
CA PRO A 441 -8.01 13.28 -9.12
C PRO A 441 -7.25 14.62 -9.27
N THR A 442 -7.96 15.73 -9.40
CA THR A 442 -7.39 17.08 -9.50
C THR A 442 -7.64 17.93 -8.25
N SER A 443 -8.10 17.29 -7.17
CA SER A 443 -8.43 17.96 -5.90
C SER A 443 -7.49 17.50 -4.78
N THR A 444 -7.46 18.27 -3.68
CA THR A 444 -6.70 17.93 -2.47
C THR A 444 -7.63 17.65 -1.30
N TYR A 445 -7.16 16.90 -0.34
CA TYR A 445 -7.87 16.62 0.91
C TYR A 445 -7.84 17.80 1.89
N ASN A 446 -7.33 18.95 1.47
CA ASN A 446 -7.36 20.20 2.28
C ASN A 446 -8.77 20.72 2.52
N CYS A 447 -9.72 20.43 1.62
CA CYS A 447 -11.13 20.79 1.78
C CYS A 447 -11.84 20.05 2.92
N LEU A 448 -11.23 18.97 3.44
CA LEU A 448 -11.81 18.15 4.50
C LEU A 448 -11.66 18.84 5.88
N SER A 449 -12.68 18.68 6.72
CA SER A 449 -12.60 19.04 8.13
C SER A 449 -11.55 18.17 8.85
N ASP A 450 -11.04 18.66 9.99
CA ASP A 450 -10.07 17.90 10.81
C ASP A 450 -10.61 16.55 11.27
N TRP A 451 -11.92 16.46 11.52
CA TRP A 451 -12.60 15.21 11.81
C TRP A 451 -12.50 14.22 10.63
N ALA A 452 -12.80 14.67 9.40
CA ALA A 452 -12.74 13.84 8.22
C ALA A 452 -11.29 13.41 7.91
N ARG A 453 -10.30 14.31 8.10
CA ARG A 453 -8.86 13.98 7.99
C ARG A 453 -8.47 12.93 9.02
N PHE A 454 -8.91 13.06 10.27
CA PHE A 454 -8.63 12.08 11.32
C PHE A 454 -9.20 10.69 11.00
N ILE A 455 -10.45 10.60 10.55
CA ILE A 455 -11.05 9.33 10.14
C ILE A 455 -10.33 8.74 8.93
N SER A 456 -9.92 9.56 7.96
CA SER A 456 -9.15 9.12 6.80
C SER A 456 -7.77 8.56 7.19
N ILE A 457 -7.08 9.14 8.17
CA ILE A 457 -5.84 8.61 8.75
C ILE A 457 -6.05 7.17 9.24
N TRP A 458 -7.10 6.94 10.01
CA TRP A 458 -7.42 5.59 10.50
C TRP A 458 -7.81 4.63 9.37
N ALA A 459 -8.56 5.10 8.37
CA ALA A 459 -8.90 4.30 7.19
C ALA A 459 -7.64 3.82 6.44
N MET A 460 -6.66 4.71 6.21
CA MET A 460 -5.39 4.39 5.57
C MET A 460 -4.56 3.38 6.39
N ILE A 461 -4.46 3.56 7.71
CA ILE A 461 -3.73 2.65 8.59
C ILE A 461 -4.40 1.27 8.64
N LEU A 462 -5.74 1.22 8.77
CA LEU A 462 -6.51 -0.03 8.77
C LEU A 462 -6.37 -0.81 7.46
N GLY A 463 -6.39 -0.10 6.34
CA GLY A 463 -6.18 -0.70 5.03
C GLY A 463 -4.79 -1.33 4.88
N ARG A 464 -3.75 -0.64 5.35
CA ARG A 464 -2.36 -1.09 5.19
C ARG A 464 -1.96 -2.21 6.14
N LEU A 465 -2.42 -2.17 7.42
CA LEU A 465 -2.06 -3.15 8.46
C LEU A 465 -2.92 -4.43 8.45
N GLU A 466 -3.74 -4.61 7.42
CA GLU A 466 -4.77 -5.63 7.45
C GLU A 466 -5.59 -5.59 8.75
N ILE A 467 -6.79 -5.13 8.68
CA ILE A 467 -7.75 -4.78 9.75
C ILE A 467 -7.59 -5.58 11.06
N PHE A 468 -7.33 -6.91 10.97
CA PHE A 468 -7.16 -7.78 12.13
C PHE A 468 -6.01 -7.37 13.04
N THR A 469 -4.85 -7.02 12.49
CA THR A 469 -3.66 -6.65 13.26
C THR A 469 -3.94 -5.48 14.19
N LEU A 470 -4.58 -4.43 13.64
CA LEU A 470 -4.89 -3.22 14.42
C LEU A 470 -6.00 -3.47 15.44
N LEU A 471 -7.10 -4.13 15.04
CA LEU A 471 -8.20 -4.42 15.95
C LEU A 471 -7.80 -5.32 17.12
N VAL A 472 -6.89 -6.27 16.90
CA VAL A 472 -6.37 -7.13 17.98
C VAL A 472 -5.53 -6.32 18.97
N ILE A 473 -4.69 -5.39 18.48
CA ILE A 473 -3.86 -4.53 19.35
C ILE A 473 -4.73 -3.57 20.17
N MET A 474 -5.85 -3.11 19.64
CA MET A 474 -6.78 -2.22 20.36
C MET A 474 -7.53 -2.91 21.50
N ARG A 475 -7.56 -4.24 21.56
CA ARG A 475 -8.22 -4.96 22.65
C ARG A 475 -7.38 -4.95 23.95
N PRO A 476 -7.93 -4.55 25.10
CA PRO A 476 -7.22 -4.57 26.38
C PRO A 476 -6.68 -5.96 26.76
N ASP A 477 -7.40 -7.02 26.37
CA ASP A 477 -6.98 -8.41 26.64
C ASP A 477 -5.68 -8.78 25.93
N PHE A 478 -5.37 -8.11 24.81
CA PHE A 478 -4.11 -8.31 24.11
C PHE A 478 -2.90 -7.93 24.96
N TRP A 479 -3.00 -6.96 25.84
CA TRP A 479 -1.91 -6.45 26.69
C TRP A 479 -1.83 -7.17 28.06
N ARG A 480 -2.91 -7.85 28.47
CA ARG A 480 -2.96 -8.56 29.76
C ARG A 480 -2.27 -9.93 29.64
N ASP A 481 -1.45 -10.26 30.64
CA ASP A 481 -0.70 -11.54 30.70
C ASP A 481 -1.60 -12.66 31.25
N LYS A 482 -2.47 -13.22 30.40
CA LYS A 482 -3.16 -14.48 30.71
C LYS A 482 -2.37 -15.62 30.06
N GLN A 483 -1.96 -16.60 30.87
CA GLN A 483 -1.11 -17.74 30.46
C GLN A 483 -1.74 -18.68 29.41
N ASN A 484 -2.96 -18.42 28.95
CA ASN A 484 -3.75 -19.30 28.08
C ASN A 484 -3.98 -18.68 26.68
N TRP A 485 -2.92 -18.57 25.91
CA TRP A 485 -3.00 -18.32 24.46
C TRP A 485 -2.07 -19.26 23.73
#